data_33cab32ec5aa9700319a93d7e9840bf5
#
_entry.id   33cab32ec5aa9700319a93d7e9840bf5
#
_cell.length_a   1.000
_cell.length_b   1.000
_cell.length_c   1.000
_cell.angle_alpha   90.00
_cell.angle_beta   90.00
_cell.angle_gamma   90.00
#
_symmetry.space_group_name_H-M   'P 1'
#
loop_
_entity.id
_entity.type
_entity.pdbx_description
1 polymer ?
#
loop_
_entity_poly.entity_id
_entity_poly.type
_entity_poly.pdbx_seq_one_letter_code
_entity_poly.pdbx_strand_id
1 'polypeptide(L)'
;TRLAQFLTDEWGTKLVDGWSEWIDESQKAGDQLARVALGAGPGQTLVTDTTSVNLYQLIRAVVDSRPDARTILVDSANFPTDRYVVHGIATERGLSVTTLDVDGSGGPGAVAVESEHDLVTPEMLEPFLTDNVAVLTLQVVNYRSGARQDVRGIAELAQSRGIPVVWDCAHAVGSVELDFDGTGIDLAVGCTYKYLNAGPGSPAWLFVRDSWQDSLQVPIQGWLAHSDQFTMGPHLERAAVLRGLDIAS
;
A
#
# COMPACT_ATOMS: atom_id res chain seq x y z
N THR A 1 -20.41 13.65 21.04
CA THR A 1 -19.84 12.78 20.02
C THR A 1 -18.69 11.97 20.61
N ARG A 2 -18.31 10.83 19.99
CA ARG A 2 -17.17 9.99 20.43
C ARG A 2 -15.88 10.82 20.53
N LEU A 3 -15.62 11.71 19.56
CA LEU A 3 -14.45 12.58 19.58
C LEU A 3 -14.42 13.50 20.82
N ALA A 4 -15.53 14.16 21.14
CA ALA A 4 -15.59 15.00 22.32
C ALA A 4 -15.34 14.19 23.61
N GLN A 5 -15.94 13.02 23.70
CA GLN A 5 -15.74 12.10 24.82
C GLN A 5 -14.27 11.65 24.92
N PHE A 6 -13.64 11.29 23.80
CA PHE A 6 -12.22 10.94 23.76
C PHE A 6 -11.34 12.08 24.29
N LEU A 7 -11.59 13.32 23.83
CA LEU A 7 -10.81 14.50 24.23
C LEU A 7 -10.93 14.80 25.74
N THR A 8 -12.13 14.65 26.32
CA THR A 8 -12.36 15.00 27.72
C THR A 8 -12.07 13.86 28.69
N ASP A 9 -12.54 12.66 28.38
CA ASP A 9 -12.58 11.56 29.33
C ASP A 9 -11.38 10.59 29.17
N GLU A 10 -10.69 10.65 28.04
CA GLU A 10 -9.55 9.79 27.75
C GLU A 10 -8.27 10.61 27.63
N TRP A 11 -8.08 11.34 26.54
CA TRP A 11 -6.84 12.07 26.30
C TRP A 11 -6.58 13.12 27.39
N GLY A 12 -7.57 13.93 27.73
CA GLY A 12 -7.45 14.99 28.74
C GLY A 12 -7.23 14.48 30.16
N THR A 13 -7.59 13.23 30.47
CA THR A 13 -7.48 12.65 31.83
C THR A 13 -6.36 11.63 31.95
N LYS A 14 -6.13 10.77 30.96
CA LYS A 14 -5.15 9.69 31.00
C LYS A 14 -3.74 10.19 30.66
N LEU A 15 -3.61 11.21 29.82
CA LEU A 15 -2.32 11.72 29.34
C LEU A 15 -1.41 10.57 28.85
N VAL A 16 -0.19 10.49 29.35
CA VAL A 16 0.78 9.45 28.97
C VAL A 16 0.34 8.03 29.33
N ASP A 17 -0.48 7.85 30.35
CA ASP A 17 -0.99 6.53 30.75
C ASP A 17 -1.95 5.92 29.73
N GLY A 18 -2.52 6.74 28.85
CA GLY A 18 -3.39 6.28 27.75
C GLY A 18 -2.68 5.55 26.62
N TRP A 19 -1.34 5.64 26.52
CA TRP A 19 -0.59 5.01 25.45
C TRP A 19 -0.79 3.50 25.35
N SER A 20 -0.90 2.81 26.48
CA SER A 20 -1.14 1.36 26.51
C SER A 20 -2.47 0.94 25.85
N GLU A 21 -3.43 1.88 25.72
CA GLU A 21 -4.71 1.65 25.05
C GLU A 21 -4.68 2.13 23.58
N TRP A 22 -4.02 3.28 23.34
CA TRP A 22 -4.05 3.94 22.03
C TRP A 22 -3.08 3.35 21.02
N ILE A 23 -2.03 2.67 21.49
CA ILE A 23 -0.99 2.10 20.65
C ILE A 23 -1.52 1.06 19.64
N ASP A 24 -2.67 0.46 19.94
CA ASP A 24 -3.32 -0.54 19.07
C ASP A 24 -4.46 0.03 18.23
N GLU A 25 -4.77 1.34 18.32
CA GLU A 25 -5.92 1.94 17.62
C GLU A 25 -5.73 1.93 16.10
N SER A 26 -4.50 2.08 15.61
CA SER A 26 -4.14 1.97 14.19
C SER A 26 -4.58 0.60 13.62
N GLN A 27 -4.27 -0.49 14.32
CA GLN A 27 -4.65 -1.84 13.90
C GLN A 27 -6.13 -2.12 14.09
N LYS A 28 -6.74 -1.69 15.20
CA LYS A 28 -8.18 -1.86 15.43
C LYS A 28 -9.01 -1.18 14.35
N ALA A 29 -8.64 0.04 13.96
CA ALA A 29 -9.25 0.76 12.87
C ALA A 29 -9.03 0.04 11.53
N GLY A 30 -7.83 -0.50 11.31
CA GLY A 30 -7.48 -1.31 10.15
C GLY A 30 -8.32 -2.57 10.04
N ASP A 31 -8.48 -3.33 11.11
CA ASP A 31 -9.31 -4.54 11.15
C ASP A 31 -10.78 -4.24 10.87
N GLN A 32 -11.28 -3.12 11.38
CA GLN A 32 -12.63 -2.68 11.04
C GLN A 32 -12.77 -2.32 9.56
N LEU A 33 -11.80 -1.58 9.01
CA LEU A 33 -11.77 -1.22 7.59
C LEU A 33 -11.69 -2.47 6.69
N ALA A 34 -10.80 -3.41 7.03
CA ALA A 34 -10.65 -4.67 6.32
C ALA A 34 -11.99 -5.40 6.18
N ARG A 35 -12.69 -5.54 7.30
CA ARG A 35 -13.97 -6.25 7.35
C ARG A 35 -15.10 -5.55 6.59
N VAL A 36 -15.19 -4.21 6.66
CA VAL A 36 -16.38 -3.47 6.16
C VAL A 36 -16.20 -2.93 4.75
N ALA A 37 -14.96 -2.75 4.26
CA ALA A 37 -14.70 -2.08 3.00
C ALA A 37 -13.69 -2.76 2.09
N LEU A 38 -12.82 -3.67 2.60
CA LEU A 38 -11.80 -4.31 1.79
C LEU A 38 -12.12 -5.78 1.46
N GLY A 39 -13.06 -6.41 2.18
CA GLY A 39 -13.32 -7.85 2.04
C GLY A 39 -12.10 -8.69 2.44
N ALA A 40 -11.51 -8.38 3.60
CA ALA A 40 -10.31 -9.03 4.10
C ALA A 40 -10.43 -9.38 5.59
N GLY A 41 -9.67 -10.38 6.02
CA GLY A 41 -9.55 -10.79 7.43
C GLY A 41 -8.79 -9.77 8.30
N PRO A 42 -8.87 -9.92 9.64
CA PRO A 42 -8.14 -9.06 10.58
C PRO A 42 -6.63 -9.31 10.55
N GLY A 43 -5.86 -8.42 11.18
CA GLY A 43 -4.41 -8.57 11.34
C GLY A 43 -3.58 -8.24 10.08
N GLN A 44 -4.22 -7.67 9.04
CA GLN A 44 -3.60 -7.42 7.74
C GLN A 44 -3.66 -5.95 7.31
N THR A 45 -4.34 -5.10 8.07
CA THR A 45 -4.56 -3.68 7.71
C THR A 45 -4.17 -2.77 8.85
N LEU A 46 -3.49 -1.66 8.54
CA LEU A 46 -3.26 -0.54 9.44
C LEU A 46 -3.88 0.74 8.88
N VAL A 47 -4.44 1.57 9.77
CA VAL A 47 -4.80 2.95 9.43
C VAL A 47 -3.71 3.86 9.98
N THR A 48 -2.82 4.33 9.11
CA THR A 48 -1.62 5.05 9.51
C THR A 48 -1.14 5.99 8.41
N ASP A 49 -0.34 6.97 8.74
CA ASP A 49 0.40 7.85 7.84
C ASP A 49 -0.41 8.47 6.69
N THR A 50 0.24 8.65 5.55
CA THR A 50 -0.34 9.11 4.30
C THR A 50 -0.22 8.04 3.24
N THR A 51 -1.05 8.09 2.19
CA THR A 51 -0.98 7.14 1.06
C THR A 51 0.43 7.11 0.45
N SER A 52 1.10 8.27 0.33
CA SER A 52 2.44 8.36 -0.26
C SER A 52 3.50 7.67 0.61
N VAL A 53 3.44 7.83 1.95
CA VAL A 53 4.36 7.16 2.88
C VAL A 53 4.10 5.65 2.88
N ASN A 54 2.84 5.24 2.95
CA ASN A 54 2.46 3.84 2.92
C ASN A 54 2.88 3.16 1.61
N LEU A 55 2.66 3.81 0.46
CA LEU A 55 3.09 3.32 -0.84
C LEU A 55 4.62 3.18 -0.91
N TYR A 56 5.36 4.20 -0.46
CA TYR A 56 6.82 4.14 -0.39
C TYR A 56 7.26 2.95 0.46
N GLN A 57 6.70 2.79 1.65
CA GLN A 57 7.05 1.70 2.56
C GLN A 57 6.80 0.32 1.93
N LEU A 58 5.62 0.10 1.32
CA LEU A 58 5.29 -1.19 0.71
C LEU A 58 6.18 -1.50 -0.49
N ILE A 59 6.29 -0.58 -1.46
CA ILE A 59 7.13 -0.79 -2.65
C ILE A 59 8.58 -1.03 -2.22
N ARG A 60 9.07 -0.25 -1.24
CA ARG A 60 10.44 -0.34 -0.76
C ARG A 60 10.70 -1.68 -0.06
N ALA A 61 9.77 -2.15 0.79
CA ALA A 61 9.87 -3.44 1.45
C ALA A 61 9.88 -4.61 0.45
N VAL A 62 9.04 -4.53 -0.58
CA VAL A 62 8.98 -5.51 -1.66
C VAL A 62 10.27 -5.53 -2.47
N VAL A 63 10.77 -4.37 -2.89
CA VAL A 63 12.05 -4.25 -3.62
C VAL A 63 13.20 -4.86 -2.82
N ASP A 64 13.27 -4.59 -1.51
CA ASP A 64 14.33 -5.14 -0.65
C ASP A 64 14.22 -6.65 -0.44
N SER A 65 13.02 -7.22 -0.54
CA SER A 65 12.83 -8.67 -0.48
C SER A 65 13.23 -9.40 -1.77
N ARG A 66 13.49 -8.66 -2.87
CA ARG A 66 13.80 -9.20 -4.21
C ARG A 66 15.12 -8.63 -4.76
N PRO A 67 16.26 -8.91 -4.12
CA PRO A 67 17.53 -8.24 -4.42
C PRO A 67 18.09 -8.51 -5.83
N ASP A 68 17.62 -9.56 -6.50
CA ASP A 68 18.06 -9.93 -7.86
C ASP A 68 17.25 -9.26 -8.96
N ALA A 69 16.04 -8.80 -8.68
CA ALA A 69 15.20 -8.06 -9.61
C ALA A 69 15.65 -6.60 -9.72
N ARG A 70 15.53 -6.01 -10.92
CA ARG A 70 16.09 -4.68 -11.23
C ARG A 70 15.10 -3.69 -11.81
N THR A 71 13.82 -4.06 -11.95
CA THR A 71 12.84 -3.23 -12.63
C THR A 71 11.58 -3.05 -11.78
N ILE A 72 11.08 -1.83 -11.68
CA ILE A 72 9.73 -1.52 -11.20
C ILE A 72 8.85 -1.28 -12.42
N LEU A 73 7.70 -1.93 -12.49
CA LEU A 73 6.73 -1.79 -13.56
C LEU A 73 5.56 -0.92 -13.12
N VAL A 74 5.18 0.07 -13.93
CA VAL A 74 4.09 1.02 -13.66
C VAL A 74 3.42 1.45 -14.97
N ASP A 75 2.16 1.88 -14.92
CA ASP A 75 1.50 2.52 -16.07
C ASP A 75 1.61 4.05 -16.05
N SER A 76 1.48 4.67 -17.24
CA SER A 76 1.55 6.14 -17.40
C SER A 76 0.36 6.85 -16.80
N ALA A 77 -0.81 6.21 -16.77
CA ALA A 77 -2.05 6.76 -16.23
C ALA A 77 -2.15 6.64 -14.69
N ASN A 78 -1.13 6.04 -14.04
CA ASN A 78 -1.09 5.98 -12.59
C ASN A 78 -1.01 7.38 -11.97
N PHE A 79 -1.50 7.53 -10.72
CA PHE A 79 -1.52 8.82 -10.05
C PHE A 79 -0.10 9.43 -10.01
N PRO A 80 0.08 10.73 -10.30
CA PRO A 80 1.41 11.33 -10.43
C PRO A 80 2.33 11.08 -9.24
N THR A 81 1.80 11.16 -8.01
CA THR A 81 2.60 10.91 -6.80
C THR A 81 3.12 9.48 -6.76
N ASP A 82 2.35 8.49 -7.20
CA ASP A 82 2.78 7.09 -7.19
C ASP A 82 3.97 6.90 -8.13
N ARG A 83 3.90 7.51 -9.32
CA ARG A 83 5.04 7.51 -10.26
C ARG A 83 6.27 8.22 -9.67
N TYR A 84 6.08 9.33 -8.94
CA TYR A 84 7.20 10.02 -8.27
C TYR A 84 7.84 9.15 -7.19
N VAL A 85 7.03 8.47 -6.39
CA VAL A 85 7.52 7.50 -5.38
C VAL A 85 8.30 6.36 -6.05
N VAL A 86 7.76 5.77 -7.12
CA VAL A 86 8.43 4.72 -7.91
C VAL A 86 9.79 5.19 -8.42
N HIS A 87 9.85 6.36 -9.06
CA HIS A 87 11.11 6.90 -9.58
C HIS A 87 12.10 7.24 -8.46
N GLY A 88 11.62 7.72 -7.30
CA GLY A 88 12.45 7.97 -6.12
C GLY A 88 13.11 6.69 -5.63
N ILE A 89 12.33 5.63 -5.43
CA ILE A 89 12.84 4.31 -4.98
C ILE A 89 13.80 3.73 -6.02
N ALA A 90 13.46 3.80 -7.31
CA ALA A 90 14.34 3.32 -8.38
C ALA A 90 15.70 4.01 -8.34
N THR A 91 15.71 5.33 -8.16
CA THR A 91 16.96 6.11 -8.02
C THR A 91 17.76 5.70 -6.80
N GLU A 92 17.13 5.55 -5.63
CA GLU A 92 17.78 5.15 -4.39
C GLU A 92 18.42 3.76 -4.46
N ARG A 93 17.78 2.85 -5.20
CA ARG A 93 18.16 1.43 -5.27
C ARG A 93 18.91 1.04 -6.53
N GLY A 94 19.13 1.97 -7.44
CA GLY A 94 19.78 1.70 -8.72
C GLY A 94 18.96 0.75 -9.60
N LEU A 95 17.63 0.90 -9.59
CA LEU A 95 16.69 0.14 -10.38
C LEU A 95 16.28 0.91 -11.64
N SER A 96 15.77 0.20 -12.63
CA SER A 96 15.06 0.79 -13.77
C SER A 96 13.56 0.88 -13.51
N VAL A 97 12.89 1.80 -14.18
CA VAL A 97 11.43 1.86 -14.24
C VAL A 97 11.01 1.57 -15.67
N THR A 98 10.12 0.61 -15.84
CA THR A 98 9.42 0.40 -17.11
C THR A 98 8.02 0.99 -16.98
N THR A 99 7.71 1.98 -17.79
CA THR A 99 6.39 2.62 -17.83
C THR A 99 5.64 2.13 -19.05
N LEU A 100 4.47 1.51 -18.84
CA LEU A 100 3.54 1.18 -19.92
C LEU A 100 2.73 2.43 -20.26
N ASP A 101 2.88 2.92 -21.47
CA ASP A 101 2.21 4.15 -21.90
C ASP A 101 0.81 3.83 -22.46
N VAL A 102 -0.17 3.92 -21.60
CA VAL A 102 -1.59 3.63 -21.89
C VAL A 102 -2.39 4.85 -22.30
N ASP A 103 -1.86 6.08 -22.10
CA ASP A 103 -2.58 7.34 -22.32
C ASP A 103 -1.76 8.41 -23.07
N GLY A 104 -0.58 8.06 -23.57
CA GLY A 104 0.31 8.99 -24.28
C GLY A 104 1.10 9.94 -23.36
N SER A 105 1.03 9.75 -22.03
CA SER A 105 1.71 10.62 -21.05
C SER A 105 2.99 10.00 -20.44
N GLY A 106 3.41 8.84 -20.93
CA GLY A 106 4.49 8.05 -20.35
C GLY A 106 5.87 8.72 -20.41
N GLY A 107 6.07 9.64 -21.34
CA GLY A 107 7.35 10.34 -21.50
C GLY A 107 8.42 9.53 -22.23
N PRO A 108 9.66 10.05 -22.29
CA PRO A 108 10.75 9.39 -23.02
C PRO A 108 11.08 8.02 -22.43
N GLY A 109 11.13 7.00 -23.28
CA GLY A 109 11.47 5.63 -22.90
C GLY A 109 10.29 4.80 -22.38
N ALA A 110 9.09 5.35 -22.30
CA ALA A 110 7.90 4.57 -22.02
C ALA A 110 7.54 3.66 -23.20
N VAL A 111 6.93 2.52 -22.91
CA VAL A 111 6.52 1.54 -23.89
C VAL A 111 5.05 1.75 -24.24
N ALA A 112 4.77 2.19 -25.47
CA ALA A 112 3.40 2.39 -25.92
C ALA A 112 2.65 1.05 -26.00
N VAL A 113 1.45 1.03 -25.42
CA VAL A 113 0.51 -0.09 -25.48
C VAL A 113 -0.87 0.43 -25.88
N GLU A 114 -1.59 -0.34 -26.70
CA GLU A 114 -2.97 0.02 -27.03
C GLU A 114 -3.86 -0.24 -25.83
N SER A 115 -4.47 0.80 -25.30
CA SER A 115 -5.32 0.71 -24.11
C SER A 115 -6.68 1.35 -24.36
N GLU A 116 -7.71 0.72 -23.82
CA GLU A 116 -9.03 1.33 -23.67
C GLU A 116 -9.16 1.88 -22.24
N HIS A 117 -9.66 3.10 -22.13
CA HIS A 117 -9.94 3.74 -20.83
C HIS A 117 -8.73 3.96 -19.90
N ASP A 118 -7.52 4.05 -20.47
CA ASP A 118 -6.27 4.25 -19.72
C ASP A 118 -5.99 3.11 -18.70
N LEU A 119 -6.34 1.87 -19.04
CA LEU A 119 -6.15 0.68 -18.21
C LEU A 119 -5.12 -0.25 -18.85
N VAL A 120 -4.45 -1.04 -18.01
CA VAL A 120 -3.67 -2.20 -18.48
C VAL A 120 -4.53 -3.46 -18.38
N THR A 121 -4.31 -4.41 -19.30
CA THR A 121 -4.93 -5.73 -19.25
C THR A 121 -3.90 -6.80 -18.94
N PRO A 122 -4.30 -8.01 -18.50
CA PRO A 122 -3.38 -9.12 -18.32
C PRO A 122 -2.52 -9.39 -19.57
N GLU A 123 -3.13 -9.34 -20.76
CA GLU A 123 -2.44 -9.59 -22.04
C GLU A 123 -1.38 -8.52 -22.35
N MET A 124 -1.63 -7.26 -22.01
CA MET A 124 -0.65 -6.18 -22.14
C MET A 124 0.51 -6.35 -21.17
N LEU A 125 0.23 -6.85 -19.96
CA LEU A 125 1.24 -7.03 -18.91
C LEU A 125 2.12 -8.26 -19.15
N GLU A 126 1.59 -9.33 -19.72
CA GLU A 126 2.25 -10.63 -19.82
C GLU A 126 3.68 -10.56 -20.38
N PRO A 127 4.00 -9.82 -21.46
CA PRO A 127 5.35 -9.74 -22.02
C PRO A 127 6.37 -9.05 -21.09
N PHE A 128 5.89 -8.25 -20.13
CA PHE A 128 6.73 -7.47 -19.22
C PHE A 128 6.93 -8.14 -17.85
N LEU A 129 6.12 -9.13 -17.51
CA LEU A 129 6.20 -9.85 -16.23
C LEU A 129 7.29 -10.91 -16.28
N THR A 130 8.54 -10.47 -16.13
CA THR A 130 9.74 -11.31 -16.12
C THR A 130 10.37 -11.38 -14.73
N ASP A 131 11.26 -12.33 -14.48
CA ASP A 131 11.97 -12.48 -13.19
C ASP A 131 12.76 -11.21 -12.78
N ASN A 132 13.04 -10.32 -13.74
CA ASN A 132 13.70 -9.04 -13.50
C ASN A 132 12.78 -7.96 -12.88
N VAL A 133 11.46 -8.20 -12.83
CA VAL A 133 10.50 -7.25 -12.24
C VAL A 133 10.44 -7.47 -10.73
N ALA A 134 10.86 -6.46 -9.97
CA ALA A 134 10.78 -6.47 -8.52
C ALA A 134 9.34 -6.30 -8.01
N VAL A 135 8.60 -5.40 -8.64
CA VAL A 135 7.22 -5.07 -8.26
C VAL A 135 6.48 -4.44 -9.43
N LEU A 136 5.19 -4.72 -9.54
CA LEU A 136 4.22 -4.00 -10.33
C LEU A 136 3.41 -3.08 -9.41
N THR A 137 3.10 -1.84 -9.81
CA THR A 137 2.17 -0.98 -9.08
C THR A 137 1.13 -0.38 -10.01
N LEU A 138 -0.14 -0.49 -9.64
CA LEU A 138 -1.30 -0.07 -10.42
C LEU A 138 -2.38 0.52 -9.50
N GLN A 139 -3.24 1.39 -10.05
CA GLN A 139 -4.48 1.80 -9.41
C GLN A 139 -5.58 0.75 -9.64
N VAL A 140 -6.44 0.49 -8.65
CA VAL A 140 -7.66 -0.32 -8.83
C VAL A 140 -8.70 0.45 -9.64
N VAL A 141 -8.83 1.74 -9.40
CA VAL A 141 -9.71 2.65 -10.17
C VAL A 141 -8.88 3.84 -10.63
N ASN A 142 -8.87 4.08 -11.93
CA ASN A 142 -8.15 5.21 -12.53
C ASN A 142 -8.73 6.54 -12.02
N TYR A 143 -7.87 7.42 -11.54
CA TYR A 143 -8.28 8.67 -10.89
C TYR A 143 -8.90 9.71 -11.82
N ARG A 144 -8.67 9.59 -13.13
CA ARG A 144 -9.22 10.51 -14.16
C ARG A 144 -10.47 9.95 -14.82
N SER A 145 -10.38 8.74 -15.36
CA SER A 145 -11.46 8.13 -16.12
C SER A 145 -12.51 7.45 -15.25
N GLY A 146 -12.16 7.07 -14.02
CA GLY A 146 -13.01 6.25 -13.16
C GLY A 146 -13.10 4.79 -13.61
N ALA A 147 -12.35 4.40 -14.63
CA ALA A 147 -12.34 3.03 -15.12
C ALA A 147 -11.70 2.09 -14.08
N ARG A 148 -12.23 0.87 -13.95
CA ARG A 148 -11.78 -0.14 -12.99
C ARG A 148 -10.92 -1.19 -13.68
N GLN A 149 -9.76 -1.49 -13.10
CA GLN A 149 -8.86 -2.56 -13.55
C GLN A 149 -9.49 -3.95 -13.39
N ASP A 150 -9.08 -4.88 -14.24
CA ASP A 150 -9.28 -6.31 -14.01
C ASP A 150 -8.33 -6.81 -12.93
N VAL A 151 -8.67 -6.49 -11.68
CA VAL A 151 -7.82 -6.80 -10.52
C VAL A 151 -7.54 -8.30 -10.41
N ARG A 152 -8.58 -9.14 -10.60
CA ARG A 152 -8.44 -10.59 -10.50
C ARG A 152 -7.52 -11.15 -11.58
N GLY A 153 -7.77 -10.83 -12.84
CA GLY A 153 -6.94 -11.33 -13.94
C GLY A 153 -5.49 -10.89 -13.84
N ILE A 154 -5.24 -9.64 -13.44
CA ILE A 154 -3.88 -9.12 -13.21
C ILE A 154 -3.22 -9.81 -12.01
N ALA A 155 -3.94 -9.98 -10.89
CA ALA A 155 -3.40 -10.65 -9.71
C ALA A 155 -3.02 -12.11 -10.00
N GLU A 156 -3.91 -12.87 -10.63
CA GLU A 156 -3.67 -14.27 -11.02
C GLU A 156 -2.46 -14.40 -11.96
N LEU A 157 -2.35 -13.53 -12.97
CA LEU A 157 -1.22 -13.53 -13.89
C LEU A 157 0.09 -13.19 -13.16
N ALA A 158 0.12 -12.13 -12.37
CA ALA A 158 1.31 -11.69 -11.63
C ALA A 158 1.77 -12.77 -10.62
N GLN A 159 0.84 -13.36 -9.88
CA GLN A 159 1.11 -14.45 -8.94
C GLN A 159 1.67 -15.68 -9.66
N SER A 160 1.14 -16.05 -10.84
CA SER A 160 1.67 -17.17 -11.64
C SER A 160 3.12 -16.97 -12.09
N ARG A 161 3.58 -15.72 -12.13
CA ARG A 161 4.96 -15.31 -12.46
C ARG A 161 5.79 -14.98 -11.22
N GLY A 162 5.22 -15.12 -10.01
CA GLY A 162 5.89 -14.78 -8.75
C GLY A 162 6.21 -13.29 -8.61
N ILE A 163 5.43 -12.40 -9.26
CA ILE A 163 5.65 -10.95 -9.23
C ILE A 163 4.61 -10.31 -8.31
N PRO A 164 5.06 -9.60 -7.26
CA PRO A 164 4.16 -8.89 -6.36
C PRO A 164 3.53 -7.66 -7.03
N VAL A 165 2.27 -7.40 -6.69
CA VAL A 165 1.56 -6.20 -7.10
C VAL A 165 1.22 -5.37 -5.87
N VAL A 166 1.60 -4.09 -5.87
CA VAL A 166 1.15 -3.10 -4.88
C VAL A 166 0.05 -2.25 -5.51
N TRP A 167 -1.15 -2.35 -4.95
CA TRP A 167 -2.33 -1.69 -5.47
C TRP A 167 -2.62 -0.35 -4.78
N ASP A 168 -2.83 0.73 -5.56
CA ASP A 168 -3.45 1.94 -5.03
C ASP A 168 -4.98 1.84 -5.13
N CYS A 169 -5.63 1.80 -3.98
CA CYS A 169 -7.07 1.75 -3.82
C CYS A 169 -7.69 3.12 -3.43
N ALA A 170 -6.93 4.21 -3.54
CA ALA A 170 -7.38 5.53 -3.06
C ALA A 170 -8.69 6.01 -3.71
N HIS A 171 -8.95 5.62 -4.96
CA HIS A 171 -10.20 5.93 -5.66
C HIS A 171 -11.20 4.76 -5.68
N ALA A 172 -10.80 3.59 -5.17
CA ALA A 172 -11.63 2.39 -5.16
C ALA A 172 -12.37 2.20 -3.82
N VAL A 173 -11.64 2.31 -2.69
CA VAL A 173 -12.21 2.09 -1.36
C VAL A 173 -13.35 3.07 -1.07
N GLY A 174 -14.52 2.52 -0.75
CA GLY A 174 -15.74 3.31 -0.50
C GLY A 174 -16.50 3.76 -1.76
N SER A 175 -15.95 3.54 -2.98
CA SER A 175 -16.62 3.87 -4.24
C SER A 175 -17.06 2.63 -5.03
N VAL A 176 -16.32 1.54 -4.93
CA VAL A 176 -16.65 0.26 -5.54
C VAL A 176 -16.50 -0.86 -4.51
N GLU A 177 -17.17 -1.96 -4.73
CA GLU A 177 -17.01 -3.16 -3.91
C GLU A 177 -15.60 -3.73 -4.10
N LEU A 178 -14.92 -3.98 -2.98
CA LEU A 178 -13.62 -4.63 -2.90
C LEU A 178 -13.75 -5.97 -2.17
N ASP A 179 -13.04 -6.96 -2.66
CA ASP A 179 -12.96 -8.30 -2.08
C ASP A 179 -11.50 -8.77 -2.22
N PHE A 180 -10.66 -8.37 -1.26
CA PHE A 180 -9.23 -8.68 -1.31
C PHE A 180 -8.96 -10.17 -1.21
N ASP A 181 -9.72 -10.86 -0.36
CA ASP A 181 -9.57 -12.30 -0.20
C ASP A 181 -9.98 -13.05 -1.47
N GLY A 182 -11.09 -12.64 -2.10
CA GLY A 182 -11.57 -13.25 -3.32
C GLY A 182 -10.84 -12.86 -4.60
N THR A 183 -10.18 -11.69 -4.63
CA THR A 183 -9.48 -11.19 -5.84
C THR A 183 -7.96 -11.42 -5.82
N GLY A 184 -7.40 -11.89 -4.69
CA GLY A 184 -5.96 -12.15 -4.60
C GLY A 184 -5.12 -10.88 -4.44
N ILE A 185 -5.66 -9.79 -3.91
CA ILE A 185 -4.86 -8.63 -3.53
C ILE A 185 -4.04 -8.97 -2.30
N ASP A 186 -2.71 -8.87 -2.41
CA ASP A 186 -1.78 -9.17 -1.33
C ASP A 186 -1.21 -7.91 -0.66
N LEU A 187 -1.02 -6.83 -1.42
CA LEU A 187 -0.43 -5.59 -0.97
C LEU A 187 -1.23 -4.41 -1.52
N ALA A 188 -1.69 -3.51 -0.66
CA ALA A 188 -2.45 -2.35 -1.09
C ALA A 188 -2.28 -1.16 -0.17
N VAL A 189 -2.56 0.02 -0.71
CA VAL A 189 -2.66 1.29 0.02
C VAL A 189 -3.93 2.02 -0.39
N GLY A 190 -4.36 2.95 0.43
CA GLY A 190 -5.44 3.85 0.08
C GLY A 190 -5.61 4.96 1.11
N CYS A 191 -6.50 5.89 0.83
CA CYS A 191 -6.77 7.02 1.73
C CYS A 191 -8.16 6.90 2.36
N THR A 192 -8.35 7.58 3.49
CA THR A 192 -9.64 7.63 4.17
C THR A 192 -10.44 8.90 3.85
N TYR A 193 -9.79 9.96 3.39
CA TYR A 193 -10.42 11.27 3.21
C TYR A 193 -11.29 11.40 1.95
N LYS A 194 -11.10 10.53 0.93
CA LYS A 194 -11.90 10.55 -0.30
C LYS A 194 -13.27 9.90 -0.04
N TYR A 195 -13.49 8.70 -0.51
CA TYR A 195 -14.82 8.05 -0.50
C TYR A 195 -15.17 7.39 0.85
N LEU A 196 -14.23 7.27 1.78
CA LEU A 196 -14.53 6.92 3.18
C LEU A 196 -14.93 8.13 4.02
N ASN A 197 -14.86 9.34 3.48
CA ASN A 197 -15.38 10.59 4.06
C ASN A 197 -14.81 10.94 5.45
N ALA A 198 -13.60 10.52 5.77
CA ALA A 198 -12.98 10.81 7.07
C ALA A 198 -12.53 12.28 7.20
N GLY A 199 -12.46 13.01 6.09
CA GLY A 199 -12.11 14.43 6.05
C GLY A 199 -10.62 14.70 5.78
N PRO A 200 -10.29 15.95 5.42
CA PRO A 200 -8.92 16.35 5.12
C PRO A 200 -7.99 16.13 6.32
N GLY A 201 -6.80 15.59 6.05
CA GLY A 201 -5.79 15.33 7.07
C GLY A 201 -6.00 14.03 7.86
N SER A 202 -7.05 13.26 7.56
CA SER A 202 -7.20 11.93 8.15
C SER A 202 -6.13 10.97 7.65
N PRO A 203 -5.69 10.00 8.48
CA PRO A 203 -4.67 9.05 8.10
C PRO A 203 -5.11 8.18 6.92
N ALA A 204 -4.14 7.69 6.16
CA ALA A 204 -4.32 6.69 5.13
C ALA A 204 -4.41 5.28 5.72
N TRP A 205 -4.34 4.27 4.88
CA TRP A 205 -4.24 2.88 5.32
C TRP A 205 -3.33 2.09 4.38
N LEU A 206 -2.79 0.99 4.89
CA LEU A 206 -2.07 -0.01 4.12
C LEU A 206 -2.59 -1.41 4.48
N PHE A 207 -2.46 -2.33 3.54
CA PHE A 207 -2.81 -3.74 3.68
C PHE A 207 -1.62 -4.61 3.27
N VAL A 208 -1.29 -5.59 4.12
CA VAL A 208 -0.28 -6.62 3.85
C VAL A 208 -0.87 -7.96 4.23
N ARG A 209 -1.07 -8.82 3.22
CA ARG A 209 -1.58 -10.18 3.44
C ARG A 209 -0.66 -10.98 4.37
N ASP A 210 -1.23 -11.81 5.22
CA ASP A 210 -0.51 -12.62 6.20
C ASP A 210 0.69 -13.36 5.58
N SER A 211 0.52 -13.95 4.39
CA SER A 211 1.58 -14.68 3.69
C SER A 211 2.79 -13.82 3.31
N TRP A 212 2.63 -12.50 3.27
CA TRP A 212 3.72 -11.56 2.96
C TRP A 212 4.41 -10.99 4.19
N GLN A 213 3.77 -11.03 5.35
CA GLN A 213 4.26 -10.36 6.56
C GLN A 213 5.62 -10.89 7.03
N ASP A 214 5.89 -12.18 6.88
CA ASP A 214 7.17 -12.76 7.30
C ASP A 214 8.33 -12.49 6.31
N SER A 215 7.99 -12.17 5.05
CA SER A 215 8.98 -11.98 3.99
C SER A 215 9.45 -10.55 3.80
N LEU A 216 8.67 -9.58 4.26
CA LEU A 216 8.98 -8.16 4.08
C LEU A 216 9.92 -7.64 5.16
N GLN A 217 10.70 -6.62 4.81
CA GLN A 217 11.51 -5.87 5.75
C GLN A 217 11.00 -4.44 5.84
N VAL A 218 10.70 -4.00 7.06
CA VAL A 218 10.24 -2.63 7.32
C VAL A 218 11.32 -1.63 6.93
N PRO A 219 11.06 -0.71 5.98
CA PRO A 219 12.07 0.22 5.49
C PRO A 219 12.44 1.31 6.49
N ILE A 220 11.46 1.75 7.29
CA ILE A 220 11.62 2.78 8.31
C ILE A 220 11.45 2.10 9.66
N GLN A 221 12.55 1.92 10.38
CA GLN A 221 12.57 1.24 11.66
C GLN A 221 12.27 2.22 12.79
N GLY A 222 10.98 2.55 12.96
CA GLY A 222 10.50 3.34 14.08
C GLY A 222 10.42 2.51 15.38
N TRP A 223 10.11 3.16 16.49
CA TRP A 223 9.99 2.48 17.79
C TRP A 223 8.85 1.46 17.87
N LEU A 224 7.79 1.66 17.06
CA LEU A 224 6.68 0.68 16.93
C LEU A 224 7.11 -0.61 16.22
N ALA A 225 8.23 -0.60 15.52
CA ALA A 225 8.81 -1.81 14.93
C ALA A 225 9.51 -2.72 15.96
N HIS A 226 9.65 -2.28 17.21
CA HIS A 226 10.22 -3.09 18.28
C HIS A 226 9.17 -4.02 18.90
N SER A 227 9.54 -5.25 19.24
CA SER A 227 8.66 -6.25 19.87
C SER A 227 8.12 -5.80 21.23
N ASP A 228 8.92 -5.05 21.99
CA ASP A 228 8.55 -4.33 23.20
C ASP A 228 8.85 -2.85 23.03
N GLN A 229 7.84 -2.06 22.63
CA GLN A 229 7.97 -0.65 22.31
C GLN A 229 8.46 0.21 23.49
N PHE A 230 8.19 -0.20 24.72
CA PHE A 230 8.53 0.58 25.91
C PHE A 230 9.90 0.23 26.52
N THR A 231 10.56 -0.81 26.04
CA THR A 231 11.93 -1.17 26.48
C THR A 231 12.94 -0.05 26.18
N MET A 232 12.74 0.72 25.07
CA MET A 232 13.64 1.79 24.63
C MET A 232 15.11 1.36 24.60
N GLY A 233 15.35 0.09 24.24
CA GLY A 233 16.69 -0.51 24.18
C GLY A 233 17.52 -0.02 23.00
N PRO A 234 18.84 -0.23 23.00
CA PRO A 234 19.73 0.21 21.92
C PRO A 234 19.67 -0.64 20.66
N HIS A 235 19.01 -1.79 20.71
CA HIS A 235 18.92 -2.75 19.62
C HIS A 235 17.46 -3.02 19.28
N LEU A 236 17.15 -3.06 17.97
CA LEU A 236 15.82 -3.39 17.48
C LEU A 236 15.59 -4.91 17.55
N GLU A 237 14.69 -5.35 18.43
CA GLU A 237 14.07 -6.67 18.36
C GLU A 237 12.76 -6.52 17.60
N ARG A 238 12.66 -7.12 16.41
CA ARG A 238 11.56 -6.84 15.47
C ARG A 238 10.22 -7.36 15.97
N ALA A 239 9.20 -6.50 15.96
CA ALA A 239 7.80 -6.88 16.02
C ALA A 239 7.35 -7.56 14.71
N ALA A 240 6.09 -8.03 14.66
CA ALA A 240 5.46 -8.42 13.39
C ALA A 240 5.54 -7.27 12.37
N VAL A 241 5.76 -7.60 11.09
CA VAL A 241 6.02 -6.62 10.02
C VAL A 241 4.91 -5.59 9.93
N LEU A 242 3.64 -5.99 10.01
CA LEU A 242 2.52 -5.06 9.92
C LEU A 242 2.65 -3.92 10.94
N ARG A 243 2.92 -4.25 12.19
CA ARG A 243 3.12 -3.24 13.24
C ARG A 243 4.32 -2.34 12.99
N GLY A 244 5.38 -2.90 12.41
CA GLY A 244 6.58 -2.14 12.06
C GLY A 244 6.39 -1.12 10.94
N LEU A 245 5.33 -1.27 10.15
CA LEU A 245 4.95 -0.30 9.11
C LEU A 245 4.18 0.90 9.69
N ASP A 246 3.79 0.86 10.95
CA ASP A 246 3.26 2.00 11.69
C ASP A 246 4.42 2.81 12.27
N ILE A 247 4.75 3.93 11.66
CA ILE A 247 5.85 4.81 12.09
C ILE A 247 5.35 6.04 12.85
N ALA A 248 4.05 6.22 12.90
CA ALA A 248 3.43 7.36 13.59
C ALA A 248 3.59 7.25 15.11
N SER A 249 3.65 8.38 15.74
CA SER A 249 3.66 8.56 17.19
C SER A 249 2.51 9.46 17.62
#